data_245574abddb3c1f7d462dee7101c238a
#
_entry.id   245574abddb3c1f7d462dee7101c238a
#
_cell.length_a   1.000
_cell.length_b   1.000
_cell.length_c   1.000
_cell.angle_alpha   90.00
_cell.angle_beta   90.00
_cell.angle_gamma   90.00
#
_symmetry.space_group_name_H-M   'P 1'
#
loop_
_entity.id
_entity.type
_entity.pdbx_description
1 polymer ?
#
loop_
_entity_poly.entity_id
_entity_poly.type
_entity_poly.pdbx_seq_one_letter_code
_entity_poly.pdbx_strand_id
1 'polypeptide(L)'
;IPTPLMGAGSIPLEANFIRYTLADGKPQGDIIDTATCLPLVAGANRPVWLSVDVPRDAKPGVYRGELLVRSDAGSISFPIQLDILTATLSAPGDWKFHLDLWQHPESVARWHDVPAWSPEHFALMEPIMKRLAEAGQKTITTTLVHEAWGGQTYDAFPSMIEWRKHKNGSLSFNYSAFDAWVTFM
;
A
#
# COMPACT_ATOMS: atom_id res chain seq x y z
N ILE A 1 21.29 -5.61 10.39
CA ILE A 1 20.74 -6.56 11.39
C ILE A 1 20.17 -5.73 12.52
N PRO A 2 18.86 -5.61 12.67
CA PRO A 2 18.24 -4.92 13.79
C PRO A 2 18.25 -5.80 15.05
N THR A 3 18.35 -5.18 16.22
CA THR A 3 18.05 -5.82 17.50
C THR A 3 16.65 -5.44 17.95
N PRO A 4 15.96 -6.28 18.74
CA PRO A 4 14.71 -5.88 19.36
C PRO A 4 14.88 -4.61 20.22
N LEU A 5 13.86 -3.77 20.27
CA LEU A 5 13.81 -2.62 21.14
C LEU A 5 13.43 -3.08 22.56
N MET A 6 14.32 -2.86 23.51
CA MET A 6 14.18 -3.30 24.90
C MET A 6 13.79 -2.12 25.81
N GLY A 7 12.77 -2.30 26.62
CA GLY A 7 12.26 -1.34 27.60
C GLY A 7 11.48 -2.05 28.68
N ALA A 8 10.25 -1.62 28.97
CA ALA A 8 9.33 -2.35 29.86
C ALA A 8 8.87 -3.71 29.28
N GLY A 9 9.29 -4.03 28.08
CA GLY A 9 9.07 -5.25 27.32
C GLY A 9 10.07 -5.31 26.16
N SER A 10 9.78 -6.16 25.19
CA SER A 10 10.56 -6.29 23.94
C SER A 10 9.64 -6.03 22.74
N ILE A 11 10.07 -5.19 21.81
CA ILE A 11 9.34 -4.86 20.59
C ILE A 11 10.24 -5.17 19.40
N PRO A 12 9.78 -5.98 18.43
CA PRO A 12 10.55 -6.26 17.22
C PRO A 12 10.86 -4.97 16.45
N LEU A 13 12.08 -4.89 15.93
CA LEU A 13 12.50 -3.87 14.97
C LEU A 13 12.82 -4.56 13.65
N GLU A 14 12.18 -4.13 12.58
CA GLU A 14 12.47 -4.59 11.23
C GLU A 14 13.29 -3.56 10.47
N ALA A 15 14.17 -4.03 9.57
CA ALA A 15 15.00 -3.17 8.75
C ALA A 15 15.06 -3.72 7.33
N ASN A 16 14.65 -2.91 6.38
CA ASN A 16 14.60 -3.25 4.96
C ASN A 16 15.34 -2.21 4.13
N PHE A 17 15.99 -2.65 3.07
CA PHE A 17 16.58 -1.71 2.13
C PHE A 17 15.50 -1.04 1.28
N ILE A 18 15.72 0.21 0.93
CA ILE A 18 14.92 0.89 -0.10
C ILE A 18 15.62 0.71 -1.45
N ARG A 19 14.87 0.16 -2.40
CA ARG A 19 15.30 0.08 -3.79
C ARG A 19 14.85 1.32 -4.55
N TYR A 20 15.74 1.83 -5.38
CA TYR A 20 15.45 2.94 -6.27
C TYR A 20 14.81 2.46 -7.56
N THR A 21 13.81 3.18 -8.01
CA THR A 21 13.24 3.12 -9.36
C THR A 21 13.55 4.42 -10.11
N LEU A 22 13.34 4.42 -11.41
CA LEU A 22 13.46 5.63 -12.20
C LEU A 22 12.07 6.24 -12.40
N ALA A 23 11.87 7.44 -11.88
CA ALA A 23 10.68 8.25 -12.15
C ALA A 23 11.13 9.57 -12.78
N ASP A 24 10.59 9.87 -13.96
CA ASP A 24 10.97 11.04 -14.77
C ASP A 24 12.50 11.16 -15.00
N GLY A 25 13.15 10.01 -15.22
CA GLY A 25 14.60 9.94 -15.44
C GLY A 25 15.46 10.16 -14.20
N LYS A 26 14.85 10.26 -13.01
CA LYS A 26 15.56 10.44 -11.74
C LYS A 26 15.40 9.23 -10.83
N PRO A 27 16.46 8.79 -10.11
CA PRO A 27 16.33 7.75 -9.10
C PRO A 27 15.45 8.23 -7.95
N GLN A 28 14.40 7.46 -7.64
CA GLN A 28 13.53 7.67 -6.47
C GLN A 28 13.47 6.40 -5.64
N GLY A 29 13.56 6.53 -4.31
CA GLY A 29 13.35 5.42 -3.40
C GLY A 29 11.86 5.08 -3.36
N ASP A 30 11.50 3.86 -3.79
CA ASP A 30 10.11 3.49 -4.02
C ASP A 30 9.75 2.12 -3.43
N ILE A 31 10.65 1.16 -3.46
CA ILE A 31 10.36 -0.21 -3.08
C ILE A 31 11.03 -0.56 -1.77
N ILE A 32 10.26 -1.03 -0.77
CA ILE A 32 10.80 -1.69 0.43
C ILE A 32 11.19 -3.11 0.02
N ASP A 33 12.51 -3.36 -0.04
CA ASP A 33 13.07 -4.63 -0.49
C ASP A 33 13.18 -5.63 0.66
N THR A 34 12.87 -6.88 0.38
CA THR A 34 13.05 -7.98 1.33
C THR A 34 14.46 -8.57 1.32
N ALA A 35 15.33 -8.11 0.43
CA ALA A 35 16.73 -8.56 0.38
C ALA A 35 17.47 -8.19 1.67
N THR A 36 18.22 -9.13 2.22
CA THR A 36 19.02 -8.95 3.44
C THR A 36 20.43 -8.42 3.16
N CYS A 37 20.85 -8.42 1.89
CA CYS A 37 22.14 -7.92 1.42
C CYS A 37 21.98 -7.33 0.02
N LEU A 38 22.55 -6.16 -0.19
CA LEU A 38 22.58 -5.49 -1.49
C LEU A 38 23.96 -4.95 -1.80
N PRO A 39 24.39 -4.94 -3.07
CA PRO A 39 25.65 -4.32 -3.45
C PRO A 39 25.58 -2.81 -3.21
N LEU A 40 26.66 -2.26 -2.67
CA LEU A 40 26.85 -0.83 -2.49
C LEU A 40 27.82 -0.33 -3.55
N VAL A 41 27.33 0.48 -4.46
CA VAL A 41 28.13 1.10 -5.51
C VAL A 41 28.77 2.37 -4.96
N ALA A 42 30.04 2.62 -5.28
CA ALA A 42 30.72 3.83 -4.85
C ALA A 42 29.98 5.09 -5.29
N GLY A 43 29.83 6.04 -4.37
CA GLY A 43 29.09 7.29 -4.59
C GLY A 43 27.55 7.16 -4.52
N ALA A 44 27.01 5.97 -4.27
CA ALA A 44 25.58 5.77 -4.11
C ALA A 44 25.19 5.69 -2.62
N ASN A 45 24.01 6.19 -2.30
CA ASN A 45 23.37 6.00 -1.00
C ASN A 45 22.47 4.75 -1.03
N ARG A 46 22.38 4.08 0.10
CA ARG A 46 21.46 2.95 0.28
C ARG A 46 20.60 3.22 1.52
N PRO A 47 19.38 3.77 1.35
CA PRO A 47 18.49 4.01 2.45
C PRO A 47 18.02 2.70 3.08
N VAL A 48 17.81 2.73 4.40
CA VAL A 48 17.21 1.63 5.16
C VAL A 48 15.93 2.13 5.80
N TRP A 49 14.84 1.42 5.56
CA TRP A 49 13.54 1.65 6.19
C TRP A 49 13.46 0.84 7.48
N LEU A 50 13.12 1.50 8.58
CA LEU A 50 12.90 0.85 9.86
C LEU A 50 11.39 0.80 10.13
N SER A 51 10.89 -0.39 10.47
CA SER A 51 9.49 -0.60 10.83
C SER A 51 9.39 -1.14 12.26
N VAL A 52 8.42 -0.61 13.00
CA VAL A 52 8.10 -1.05 14.34
C VAL A 52 6.58 -1.16 14.45
N ASP A 53 6.09 -2.37 14.66
CA ASP A 53 4.70 -2.59 15.05
C ASP A 53 4.58 -2.52 16.56
N VAL A 54 4.00 -1.42 17.05
CA VAL A 54 3.80 -1.20 18.49
C VAL A 54 2.52 -1.93 18.93
N PRO A 55 2.62 -2.99 19.76
CA PRO A 55 1.44 -3.67 20.27
C PRO A 55 0.53 -2.72 21.08
N ARG A 56 -0.78 -2.92 20.99
CA ARG A 56 -1.75 -2.07 21.72
C ARG A 56 -1.59 -2.10 23.25
N ASP A 57 -1.05 -3.18 23.77
CA ASP A 57 -0.75 -3.41 25.20
C ASP A 57 0.69 -3.06 25.57
N ALA A 58 1.46 -2.50 24.66
CA ALA A 58 2.83 -2.04 24.94
C ALA A 58 2.82 -1.01 26.05
N LYS A 59 3.67 -1.21 27.04
CA LYS A 59 3.77 -0.29 28.17
C LYS A 59 4.43 1.01 27.75
N PRO A 60 3.91 2.19 28.14
CA PRO A 60 4.57 3.46 27.88
C PRO A 60 5.99 3.50 28.49
N GLY A 61 6.88 4.20 27.80
CA GLY A 61 8.26 4.35 28.23
C GLY A 61 9.26 4.35 27.07
N VAL A 62 10.53 4.39 27.42
CA VAL A 62 11.63 4.42 26.48
C VAL A 62 12.10 3.00 26.18
N TYR A 63 12.15 2.67 24.89
CA TYR A 63 12.68 1.41 24.38
C TYR A 63 13.91 1.68 23.54
N ARG A 64 14.97 0.87 23.71
CA ARG A 64 16.25 1.06 23.03
C ARG A 64 16.71 -0.22 22.34
N GLY A 65 17.30 -0.06 21.18
CA GLY A 65 17.94 -1.12 20.40
C GLY A 65 18.99 -0.54 19.47
N GLU A 66 19.43 -1.30 18.51
CA GLU A 66 20.40 -0.85 17.53
C GLU A 66 20.16 -1.46 16.15
N LEU A 67 20.59 -0.78 15.12
CA LEU A 67 20.75 -1.29 13.77
C LEU A 67 22.23 -1.46 13.49
N LEU A 68 22.69 -2.71 13.33
CA LEU A 68 24.04 -3.03 12.91
C LEU A 68 24.07 -3.17 11.38
N VAL A 69 24.83 -2.30 10.72
CA VAL A 69 25.13 -2.38 9.29
C VAL A 69 26.50 -3.00 9.11
N ARG A 70 26.55 -4.07 8.32
CA ARG A 70 27.81 -4.79 8.00
C ARG A 70 28.13 -4.67 6.52
N SER A 71 29.41 -4.50 6.22
CA SER A 71 29.96 -4.52 4.87
C SER A 71 31.36 -5.15 4.89
N ASP A 72 31.94 -5.35 3.72
CA ASP A 72 33.32 -5.81 3.59
C ASP A 72 34.33 -4.83 4.21
N ALA A 73 33.97 -3.55 4.31
CA ALA A 73 34.83 -2.51 4.93
C ALA A 73 34.70 -2.45 6.46
N GLY A 74 33.77 -3.23 7.07
CA GLY A 74 33.57 -3.24 8.51
C GLY A 74 32.08 -3.15 8.91
N SER A 75 31.86 -2.79 10.17
CA SER A 75 30.51 -2.70 10.76
C SER A 75 30.32 -1.36 11.45
N ILE A 76 29.12 -0.81 11.32
CA ILE A 76 28.67 0.42 12.01
C ILE A 76 27.37 0.12 12.74
N SER A 77 27.29 0.52 14.01
CA SER A 77 26.06 0.44 14.79
C SER A 77 25.39 1.81 14.89
N PHE A 78 24.07 1.82 14.70
CA PHE A 78 23.21 2.98 14.87
C PHE A 78 22.28 2.72 16.05
N PRO A 79 22.37 3.50 17.16
CA PRO A 79 21.45 3.39 18.27
C PRO A 79 20.05 3.85 17.85
N ILE A 80 19.03 3.08 18.22
CA ILE A 80 17.63 3.37 17.95
C ILE A 80 16.92 3.57 19.30
N GLN A 81 16.16 4.64 19.42
CA GLN A 81 15.28 4.88 20.56
C GLN A 81 13.85 5.08 20.07
N LEU A 82 12.92 4.43 20.75
CA LEU A 82 11.47 4.57 20.56
C LEU A 82 10.85 4.99 21.88
N ASP A 83 10.11 6.10 21.88
CA ASP A 83 9.36 6.58 23.04
C ASP A 83 7.88 6.21 22.83
N ILE A 84 7.41 5.24 23.62
CA ILE A 84 6.00 4.84 23.61
C ILE A 84 5.23 5.73 24.56
N LEU A 85 4.23 6.41 24.01
CA LEU A 85 3.38 7.34 24.74
C LEU A 85 2.25 6.59 25.46
N THR A 86 1.60 7.26 26.41
CA THR A 86 0.41 6.73 27.10
C THR A 86 -0.85 6.74 26.22
N ALA A 87 -0.84 7.55 25.15
CA ALA A 87 -1.96 7.63 24.22
C ALA A 87 -1.99 6.41 23.29
N THR A 88 -3.17 5.83 23.12
CA THR A 88 -3.41 4.73 22.18
C THR A 88 -4.31 5.24 21.05
N LEU A 89 -3.89 5.03 19.79
CA LEU A 89 -4.70 5.34 18.62
C LEU A 89 -5.92 4.42 18.55
N SER A 90 -7.06 4.96 18.10
CA SER A 90 -8.23 4.15 17.78
C SER A 90 -7.89 3.18 16.65
N ALA A 91 -8.64 2.08 16.53
CA ALA A 91 -8.55 1.22 15.35
C ALA A 91 -8.95 1.99 14.08
N PRO A 92 -8.35 1.68 12.91
CA PRO A 92 -8.67 2.38 11.67
C PRO A 92 -10.17 2.43 11.33
N GLY A 93 -10.92 1.37 11.64
CA GLY A 93 -12.38 1.34 11.45
C GLY A 93 -13.15 2.37 12.29
N ASP A 94 -12.59 2.80 13.44
CA ASP A 94 -13.20 3.77 14.37
C ASP A 94 -12.79 5.22 14.06
N TRP A 95 -11.92 5.45 13.09
CA TRP A 95 -11.48 6.79 12.75
C TRP A 95 -12.63 7.64 12.23
N LYS A 96 -12.71 8.88 12.72
CA LYS A 96 -13.75 9.82 12.33
C LYS A 96 -13.43 10.59 11.06
N PHE A 97 -12.15 10.69 10.67
CA PHE A 97 -11.80 11.34 9.43
C PHE A 97 -12.15 10.46 8.22
N HIS A 98 -12.45 11.10 7.12
CA HIS A 98 -12.80 10.44 5.86
C HIS A 98 -11.53 10.18 5.05
N LEU A 99 -11.15 8.90 4.92
CA LEU A 99 -10.08 8.48 4.04
C LEU A 99 -10.67 7.96 2.75
N ASP A 100 -10.28 8.58 1.65
CA ASP A 100 -10.69 8.20 0.31
C ASP A 100 -9.43 7.94 -0.55
N LEU A 101 -9.07 6.68 -0.67
CA LEU A 101 -8.01 6.20 -1.55
C LEU A 101 -8.67 5.62 -2.80
N TRP A 102 -8.53 6.30 -3.92
CA TRP A 102 -9.17 5.88 -5.18
C TRP A 102 -8.67 4.52 -5.64
N GLN A 103 -9.60 3.65 -6.00
CA GLN A 103 -9.32 2.33 -6.51
C GLN A 103 -9.43 2.33 -8.04
N HIS A 104 -8.52 1.62 -8.71
CA HIS A 104 -8.54 1.41 -10.15
C HIS A 104 -8.48 -0.10 -10.45
N PRO A 105 -9.61 -0.82 -10.35
CA PRO A 105 -9.65 -2.26 -10.49
C PRO A 105 -9.17 -2.75 -11.87
N GLU A 106 -9.44 -2.01 -12.93
CA GLU A 106 -9.04 -2.40 -14.30
C GLU A 106 -7.52 -2.47 -14.47
N SER A 107 -6.75 -1.68 -13.72
CA SER A 107 -5.29 -1.77 -13.72
C SER A 107 -4.80 -3.13 -13.20
N VAL A 108 -5.49 -3.72 -12.24
CA VAL A 108 -5.17 -5.06 -11.72
C VAL A 108 -5.43 -6.11 -12.79
N ALA A 109 -6.57 -6.02 -13.48
CA ALA A 109 -6.92 -6.93 -14.57
C ALA A 109 -5.87 -6.89 -15.69
N ARG A 110 -5.49 -5.68 -16.13
CA ARG A 110 -4.49 -5.50 -17.18
C ARG A 110 -3.11 -6.03 -16.75
N TRP A 111 -2.67 -5.68 -15.53
CA TRP A 111 -1.35 -6.10 -15.04
C TRP A 111 -1.19 -7.62 -15.00
N HIS A 112 -2.24 -8.33 -14.62
CA HIS A 112 -2.24 -9.79 -14.49
C HIS A 112 -2.75 -10.51 -15.75
N ASP A 113 -3.12 -9.77 -16.81
CA ASP A 113 -3.66 -10.31 -18.06
C ASP A 113 -4.87 -11.23 -17.84
N VAL A 114 -5.81 -10.78 -17.02
CA VAL A 114 -7.06 -11.50 -16.70
C VAL A 114 -8.28 -10.71 -17.18
N PRO A 115 -9.39 -11.38 -17.54
CA PRO A 115 -10.62 -10.67 -17.88
C PRO A 115 -11.14 -9.85 -16.69
N ALA A 116 -11.42 -8.57 -16.92
CA ALA A 116 -12.04 -7.72 -15.90
C ALA A 116 -13.36 -8.33 -15.39
N TRP A 117 -13.58 -8.20 -14.08
CA TRP A 117 -14.80 -8.69 -13.39
C TRP A 117 -14.96 -10.21 -13.38
N SER A 118 -13.93 -10.97 -13.76
CA SER A 118 -13.88 -12.43 -13.61
C SER A 118 -13.63 -12.83 -12.15
N PRO A 119 -13.95 -14.08 -11.76
CA PRO A 119 -13.61 -14.59 -10.42
C PRO A 119 -12.11 -14.49 -10.11
N GLU A 120 -11.26 -14.69 -11.10
CA GLU A 120 -9.79 -14.57 -10.97
C GLU A 120 -9.38 -13.11 -10.70
N HIS A 121 -9.99 -12.15 -11.40
CA HIS A 121 -9.75 -10.73 -11.14
C HIS A 121 -10.11 -10.35 -9.71
N PHE A 122 -11.26 -10.76 -9.20
CA PHE A 122 -11.67 -10.51 -7.81
C PHE A 122 -10.70 -11.15 -6.81
N ALA A 123 -10.24 -12.39 -7.06
CA ALA A 123 -9.26 -13.05 -6.20
C ALA A 123 -7.92 -12.29 -6.13
N LEU A 124 -7.48 -11.69 -7.24
CA LEU A 124 -6.27 -10.85 -7.27
C LEU A 124 -6.46 -9.50 -6.55
N MET A 125 -7.66 -8.94 -6.59
CA MET A 125 -7.98 -7.67 -5.90
C MET A 125 -8.15 -7.84 -4.39
N GLU A 126 -8.64 -8.97 -3.91
CA GLU A 126 -8.98 -9.19 -2.51
C GLU A 126 -7.86 -8.77 -1.53
N PRO A 127 -6.58 -9.21 -1.68
CA PRO A 127 -5.53 -8.82 -0.76
C PRO A 127 -5.21 -7.32 -0.81
N ILE A 128 -5.42 -6.66 -1.94
CA ILE A 128 -5.19 -5.21 -2.11
C ILE A 128 -6.28 -4.45 -1.38
N MET A 129 -7.55 -4.77 -1.64
CA MET A 129 -8.71 -4.09 -1.03
C MET A 129 -8.77 -4.31 0.48
N LYS A 130 -8.38 -5.51 0.94
CA LYS A 130 -8.24 -5.78 2.37
C LYS A 130 -7.22 -4.84 3.04
N ARG A 131 -6.06 -4.59 2.41
CA ARG A 131 -5.07 -3.64 2.94
C ARG A 131 -5.59 -2.21 2.96
N LEU A 132 -6.36 -1.79 1.97
CA LEU A 132 -7.00 -0.49 1.98
C LEU A 132 -8.01 -0.37 3.14
N ALA A 133 -8.81 -1.40 3.38
CA ALA A 133 -9.73 -1.44 4.51
C ALA A 133 -8.99 -1.39 5.86
N GLU A 134 -7.89 -2.14 6.00
CA GLU A 134 -7.01 -2.12 7.18
C GLU A 134 -6.38 -0.73 7.40
N ALA A 135 -6.12 0.02 6.33
CA ALA A 135 -5.66 1.41 6.39
C ALA A 135 -6.78 2.42 6.73
N GLY A 136 -8.02 1.99 6.88
CA GLY A 136 -9.16 2.83 7.24
C GLY A 136 -9.94 3.40 6.06
N GLN A 137 -9.79 2.83 4.86
CA GLN A 137 -10.59 3.18 3.68
C GLN A 137 -12.09 2.94 3.96
N LYS A 138 -12.92 3.93 3.60
CA LYS A 138 -14.38 3.89 3.81
C LYS A 138 -15.17 4.22 2.55
N THR A 139 -14.51 4.46 1.46
CA THR A 139 -15.12 4.89 0.20
C THR A 139 -14.83 3.88 -0.90
N ILE A 140 -15.84 3.62 -1.72
CA ILE A 140 -15.72 2.79 -2.92
C ILE A 140 -15.70 3.71 -4.13
N THR A 141 -14.62 3.67 -4.93
CA THR A 141 -14.54 4.39 -6.19
C THR A 141 -15.33 3.62 -7.26
N THR A 142 -16.32 4.27 -7.87
CA THR A 142 -17.12 3.71 -8.96
C THR A 142 -17.13 4.64 -10.15
N THR A 143 -16.82 4.15 -11.35
CA THR A 143 -16.85 4.91 -12.59
C THR A 143 -18.17 4.68 -13.32
N LEU A 144 -18.98 5.72 -13.44
CA LEU A 144 -20.31 5.63 -14.09
C LEU A 144 -20.28 6.09 -15.54
N VAL A 145 -19.19 6.77 -15.94
CA VAL A 145 -18.95 7.24 -17.31
C VAL A 145 -17.53 6.86 -17.73
N HIS A 146 -17.31 6.70 -19.04
CA HIS A 146 -15.99 6.40 -19.56
C HIS A 146 -15.04 7.58 -19.36
N GLU A 147 -13.80 7.29 -18.92
CA GLU A 147 -12.74 8.29 -18.73
C GLU A 147 -13.18 9.49 -17.87
N ALA A 148 -13.78 9.22 -16.71
CA ALA A 148 -14.29 10.25 -15.80
C ALA A 148 -13.24 11.30 -15.40
N TRP A 149 -11.96 10.95 -15.44
CA TRP A 149 -10.82 11.83 -15.10
C TRP A 149 -10.01 12.30 -16.31
N GLY A 150 -10.51 12.10 -17.53
CA GLY A 150 -9.91 12.67 -18.73
C GLY A 150 -8.50 12.19 -19.05
N GLY A 151 -8.20 10.93 -18.81
CA GLY A 151 -6.91 10.32 -19.17
C GLY A 151 -5.76 10.68 -18.23
N GLN A 152 -6.02 10.98 -16.97
CA GLN A 152 -4.98 11.29 -15.96
C GLN A 152 -4.13 10.08 -15.56
N THR A 153 -4.58 8.87 -15.86
CA THR A 153 -3.91 7.62 -15.53
C THR A 153 -3.42 6.90 -16.79
N TYR A 154 -2.41 6.03 -16.63
CA TYR A 154 -1.93 5.21 -17.74
C TYR A 154 -3.02 4.27 -18.28
N ASP A 155 -3.75 3.63 -17.38
CA ASP A 155 -4.88 2.79 -17.74
C ASP A 155 -6.16 3.61 -17.85
N ALA A 156 -7.01 3.27 -18.80
CA ALA A 156 -8.32 3.87 -18.95
C ALA A 156 -9.23 3.50 -17.77
N PHE A 157 -10.12 4.42 -17.39
CA PHE A 157 -11.24 4.15 -16.47
C PHE A 157 -12.52 3.93 -17.28
N PRO A 158 -12.83 2.70 -17.69
CA PRO A 158 -14.07 2.41 -18.39
C PRO A 158 -15.26 2.61 -17.44
N SER A 159 -16.43 2.88 -18.03
CA SER A 159 -17.67 2.87 -17.25
C SER A 159 -17.97 1.47 -16.72
N MET A 160 -18.27 1.35 -15.43
CA MET A 160 -18.80 0.12 -14.83
C MET A 160 -20.27 -0.15 -15.21
N ILE A 161 -20.91 0.79 -15.89
CA ILE A 161 -22.26 0.68 -16.41
C ILE A 161 -22.18 0.69 -17.95
N GLU A 162 -22.67 -0.37 -18.60
CA GLU A 162 -22.79 -0.38 -20.04
C GLU A 162 -24.01 0.44 -20.46
N TRP A 163 -23.79 1.49 -21.22
CA TRP A 163 -24.80 2.39 -21.74
C TRP A 163 -25.14 1.99 -23.17
N ARG A 164 -26.37 1.62 -23.46
CA ARG A 164 -26.82 1.24 -24.80
C ARG A 164 -27.94 2.13 -25.28
N LYS A 165 -27.70 2.88 -26.37
CA LYS A 165 -28.72 3.65 -27.06
C LYS A 165 -29.38 2.83 -28.15
N HIS A 166 -30.70 2.68 -28.11
CA HIS A 166 -31.48 1.97 -29.10
C HIS A 166 -31.85 2.87 -30.31
N LYS A 167 -32.23 2.27 -31.41
CA LYS A 167 -32.65 2.99 -32.65
C LYS A 167 -33.83 3.94 -32.43
N ASN A 168 -34.71 3.63 -31.50
CA ASN A 168 -35.87 4.47 -31.13
C ASN A 168 -35.51 5.62 -30.19
N GLY A 169 -34.21 5.79 -29.84
CA GLY A 169 -33.73 6.83 -28.96
C GLY A 169 -33.77 6.49 -27.48
N SER A 170 -34.38 5.38 -27.06
CA SER A 170 -34.37 4.94 -25.67
C SER A 170 -32.98 4.47 -25.24
N LEU A 171 -32.70 4.51 -23.93
CA LEU A 171 -31.49 4.01 -23.32
C LEU A 171 -31.79 2.76 -22.50
N SER A 172 -30.86 1.82 -22.49
CA SER A 172 -30.81 0.74 -21.50
C SER A 172 -29.45 0.68 -20.87
N PHE A 173 -29.40 0.13 -19.67
CA PHE A 173 -28.19 0.10 -18.83
C PHE A 173 -27.98 -1.34 -18.35
N ASN A 174 -26.69 -1.75 -18.35
CA ASN A 174 -26.28 -3.00 -17.72
C ASN A 174 -25.35 -2.67 -16.54
N TYR A 175 -25.76 -3.05 -15.34
CA TYR A 175 -25.07 -2.77 -14.08
C TYR A 175 -24.21 -3.93 -13.59
N SER A 176 -24.06 -5.01 -14.38
CA SER A 176 -23.40 -6.24 -13.90
C SER A 176 -22.02 -6.02 -13.31
N ALA A 177 -21.18 -5.18 -13.94
CA ALA A 177 -19.84 -4.87 -13.42
C ALA A 177 -19.93 -4.01 -12.17
N PHE A 178 -20.80 -3.00 -12.16
CA PHE A 178 -21.04 -2.13 -10.99
C PHE A 178 -21.52 -2.94 -9.79
N ASP A 179 -22.54 -3.77 -9.98
CA ASP A 179 -23.11 -4.59 -8.91
C ASP A 179 -22.09 -5.60 -8.36
N ALA A 180 -21.33 -6.23 -9.26
CA ALA A 180 -20.27 -7.17 -8.85
C ALA A 180 -19.19 -6.46 -8.04
N TRP A 181 -18.75 -5.27 -8.46
CA TRP A 181 -17.75 -4.47 -7.76
C TRP A 181 -18.23 -4.03 -6.38
N VAL A 182 -19.41 -3.43 -6.30
CA VAL A 182 -19.96 -2.93 -5.02
C VAL A 182 -20.26 -4.09 -4.05
N THR A 183 -20.64 -5.27 -4.58
CA THR A 183 -20.88 -6.46 -3.75
C THR A 183 -19.57 -7.03 -3.19
N PHE A 184 -18.49 -6.95 -3.97
CA PHE A 184 -17.17 -7.43 -3.57
C PHE A 184 -16.55 -6.54 -2.48
N MET A 185 -16.70 -5.21 -2.58
CA MET A 185 -16.14 -4.23 -1.65
C MET A 185 -16.90 -4.15 -0.32
#